data_7db08570339ccdc4a7f1a7dded9b1719
#
_entry.id   7db08570339ccdc4a7f1a7dded9b1719
#
_cell.length_a   1.000
_cell.length_b   1.000
_cell.length_c   1.000
_cell.angle_alpha   90.00
_cell.angle_beta   90.00
_cell.angle_gamma   90.00
#
_symmetry.space_group_name_H-M   'P 1'
#
loop_
_entity.id
_entity.type
_entity.pdbx_description
1 polymer ?
#
loop_
_entity_poly.entity_id
_entity_poly.type
_entity_poly.pdbx_seq_one_letter_code
_entity_poly.pdbx_strand_id
1 'polypeptide(L)'
;PMTLDNEYFITMVNAAQQEADKLGVELLVQAGTSHGSAEEQLQIVETMITNKVDAICIVPSSSVGLMTALKKAEEAGIPVINLDTALDAELVKSSGLKPVPFIGTNNYDGAKLAGEYALEITGGTGKVAILTGIAGQQNAADRRNGFYDVVNGKLEVVAEASADWE
;
A
#
# COMPACT_ATOMS: atom_id res chain seq x y z
N PRO A 1 -7.76 -3.69 -6.18
CA PRO A 1 -7.05 -3.81 -4.90
C PRO A 1 -6.16 -5.03 -4.84
N MET A 2 -5.37 -5.19 -3.75
CA MET A 2 -4.56 -6.40 -3.52
C MET A 2 -5.43 -7.63 -3.39
N THR A 3 -6.45 -7.56 -2.54
CA THR A 3 -7.40 -8.62 -2.24
C THR A 3 -8.77 -8.03 -1.92
N LEU A 4 -9.81 -8.86 -1.87
CA LEU A 4 -11.15 -8.51 -1.38
C LEU A 4 -11.53 -9.29 -0.11
N ASP A 5 -10.57 -9.92 0.56
CA ASP A 5 -10.78 -10.62 1.83
C ASP A 5 -10.72 -9.68 3.05
N ASN A 6 -10.29 -8.42 2.84
CA ASN A 6 -10.14 -7.42 3.89
C ASN A 6 -11.24 -6.35 3.77
N GLU A 7 -11.95 -6.11 4.86
CA GLU A 7 -13.02 -5.11 4.99
C GLU A 7 -12.59 -3.68 4.58
N TYR A 8 -11.33 -3.34 4.77
CA TYR A 8 -10.77 -2.07 4.32
C TYR A 8 -10.88 -1.90 2.80
N PHE A 9 -10.48 -2.93 2.04
CA PHE A 9 -10.57 -2.88 0.58
C PHE A 9 -11.99 -3.02 0.06
N ILE A 10 -12.85 -3.77 0.75
CA ILE A 10 -14.29 -3.84 0.45
C ILE A 10 -14.90 -2.44 0.59
N THR A 11 -14.61 -1.74 1.68
CA THR A 11 -15.10 -0.37 1.91
C THR A 11 -14.58 0.60 0.84
N MET A 12 -13.30 0.51 0.48
CA MET A 12 -12.70 1.32 -0.58
C MET A 12 -13.39 1.09 -1.93
N VAL A 13 -13.63 -0.16 -2.30
CA VAL A 13 -14.32 -0.52 -3.57
C VAL A 13 -15.76 -0.02 -3.57
N ASN A 14 -16.49 -0.17 -2.47
CA ASN A 14 -17.86 0.32 -2.36
C ASN A 14 -17.94 1.84 -2.52
N ALA A 15 -17.01 2.58 -1.91
CA ALA A 15 -16.93 4.02 -2.07
C ALA A 15 -16.56 4.43 -3.51
N ALA A 16 -15.63 3.71 -4.14
CA ALA A 16 -15.26 3.94 -5.52
C ALA A 16 -16.43 3.68 -6.48
N GLN A 17 -17.22 2.62 -6.25
CA GLN A 17 -18.42 2.33 -7.06
C GLN A 17 -19.47 3.44 -6.94
N GLN A 18 -19.73 3.90 -5.71
CA GLN A 18 -20.67 5.01 -5.49
C GLN A 18 -20.26 6.28 -6.22
N GLU A 19 -18.95 6.56 -6.26
CA GLU A 19 -18.46 7.75 -6.97
C GLU A 19 -18.48 7.54 -8.48
N ALA A 20 -18.14 6.36 -8.97
CA ALA A 20 -18.26 6.00 -10.38
C ALA A 20 -19.70 6.15 -10.90
N ASP A 21 -20.67 5.67 -10.13
CA ASP A 21 -22.10 5.79 -10.47
C ASP A 21 -22.53 7.26 -10.58
N LYS A 22 -22.06 8.13 -9.67
CA LYS A 22 -22.35 9.57 -9.72
C LYS A 22 -21.73 10.26 -10.93
N LEU A 23 -20.53 9.84 -11.32
CA LEU A 23 -19.77 10.42 -12.42
C LEU A 23 -20.19 9.83 -13.79
N GLY A 24 -20.97 8.76 -13.80
CA GLY A 24 -21.37 8.05 -15.01
C GLY A 24 -20.21 7.33 -15.70
N VAL A 25 -19.22 6.85 -14.92
CA VAL A 25 -18.08 6.07 -15.42
C VAL A 25 -18.24 4.60 -15.03
N GLU A 26 -17.75 3.69 -15.86
CA GLU A 26 -17.73 2.27 -15.58
C GLU A 26 -16.52 1.93 -14.69
N LEU A 27 -16.74 1.25 -13.57
CA LEU A 27 -15.69 0.78 -12.67
C LEU A 27 -15.49 -0.73 -12.82
N LEU A 28 -14.32 -1.12 -13.32
CA LEU A 28 -13.89 -2.51 -13.38
C LEU A 28 -13.03 -2.84 -12.15
N VAL A 29 -13.54 -3.68 -11.25
CA VAL A 29 -12.81 -4.09 -10.04
C VAL A 29 -12.18 -5.47 -10.25
N GLN A 30 -10.86 -5.54 -10.06
CA GLN A 30 -10.11 -6.79 -10.05
C GLN A 30 -9.18 -6.82 -8.84
N ALA A 31 -8.99 -7.99 -8.24
CA ALA A 31 -8.15 -8.21 -7.08
C ALA A 31 -7.37 -9.52 -7.23
N GLY A 32 -6.22 -9.61 -6.59
CA GLY A 32 -5.49 -10.87 -6.41
C GLY A 32 -6.16 -11.76 -5.37
N THR A 33 -5.68 -12.98 -5.26
CA THR A 33 -6.17 -14.01 -4.30
C THR A 33 -5.55 -13.83 -2.91
N SER A 34 -4.49 -13.02 -2.76
CA SER A 34 -3.81 -12.75 -1.49
C SER A 34 -3.15 -11.37 -1.47
N HIS A 35 -2.81 -10.91 -0.27
CA HIS A 35 -2.10 -9.64 -0.05
C HIS A 35 -0.71 -9.56 -0.70
N GLY A 36 -0.04 -10.68 -0.95
CA GLY A 36 1.34 -10.76 -1.42
C GLY A 36 1.51 -11.17 -2.89
N SER A 37 0.43 -11.38 -3.64
CA SER A 37 0.51 -11.90 -5.02
C SER A 37 0.83 -10.80 -6.04
N ALA A 38 2.12 -10.39 -6.10
CA ALA A 38 2.59 -9.41 -7.08
C ALA A 38 2.46 -9.91 -8.53
N GLU A 39 2.63 -11.21 -8.75
CA GLU A 39 2.56 -11.82 -10.08
C GLU A 39 1.14 -11.83 -10.64
N GLU A 40 0.14 -12.18 -9.81
CA GLU A 40 -1.28 -12.07 -10.21
C GLU A 40 -1.64 -10.61 -10.53
N GLN A 41 -1.18 -9.67 -9.70
CA GLN A 41 -1.48 -8.27 -9.91
C GLN A 41 -0.84 -7.72 -11.19
N LEU A 42 0.35 -8.20 -11.54
CA LEU A 42 0.98 -7.89 -12.83
C LEU A 42 0.10 -8.35 -14.00
N GLN A 43 -0.42 -9.58 -13.97
CA GLN A 43 -1.31 -10.11 -15.00
C GLN A 43 -2.64 -9.32 -15.09
N ILE A 44 -3.18 -8.90 -13.94
CA ILE A 44 -4.38 -8.06 -13.89
C ILE A 44 -4.12 -6.73 -14.61
N VAL A 45 -3.01 -6.05 -14.30
CA VAL A 45 -2.66 -4.78 -14.95
C VAL A 45 -2.45 -4.97 -16.47
N GLU A 46 -1.78 -6.03 -16.90
CA GLU A 46 -1.61 -6.34 -18.33
C GLU A 46 -2.94 -6.60 -19.03
N THR A 47 -3.89 -7.26 -18.35
CA THR A 47 -5.25 -7.47 -18.86
C THR A 47 -5.99 -6.14 -19.01
N MET A 48 -5.90 -5.23 -18.03
CA MET A 48 -6.51 -3.90 -18.11
C MET A 48 -5.93 -3.08 -19.28
N ILE A 49 -4.61 -3.15 -19.49
CA ILE A 49 -3.95 -2.51 -20.65
C ILE A 49 -4.48 -3.08 -21.96
N THR A 50 -4.60 -4.41 -22.07
CA THR A 50 -5.13 -5.09 -23.26
C THR A 50 -6.57 -4.69 -23.55
N ASN A 51 -7.38 -4.53 -22.51
CA ASN A 51 -8.77 -4.10 -22.59
C ASN A 51 -8.91 -2.57 -22.84
N LYS A 52 -7.78 -1.85 -22.87
CA LYS A 52 -7.73 -0.41 -23.17
C LYS A 52 -8.60 0.41 -22.21
N VAL A 53 -8.49 0.13 -20.92
CA VAL A 53 -9.17 0.98 -19.91
C VAL A 53 -8.64 2.41 -19.97
N ASP A 54 -9.46 3.38 -19.60
CA ASP A 54 -9.11 4.81 -19.68
C ASP A 54 -8.17 5.24 -18.54
N ALA A 55 -8.20 4.56 -17.39
CA ALA A 55 -7.31 4.81 -16.25
C ALA A 55 -7.19 3.57 -15.36
N ILE A 56 -6.12 3.49 -14.58
CA ILE A 56 -5.89 2.42 -13.60
C ILE A 56 -5.66 3.03 -12.21
N CYS A 57 -6.52 2.69 -11.25
CA CYS A 57 -6.30 2.94 -9.84
C CYS A 57 -5.78 1.66 -9.18
N ILE A 58 -4.56 1.68 -8.65
CA ILE A 58 -3.90 0.47 -8.13
C ILE A 58 -3.52 0.60 -6.66
N VAL A 59 -3.85 -0.43 -5.88
CA VAL A 59 -3.26 -0.69 -4.55
C VAL A 59 -2.22 -1.78 -4.75
N PRO A 60 -0.93 -1.47 -4.81
CA PRO A 60 0.09 -2.45 -5.14
C PRO A 60 0.30 -3.45 -4.00
N SER A 61 0.40 -4.73 -4.34
CA SER A 61 0.79 -5.81 -3.42
C SER A 61 2.27 -5.76 -3.05
N SER A 62 3.07 -5.06 -3.86
CA SER A 62 4.50 -4.82 -3.65
C SER A 62 4.87 -3.43 -4.13
N SER A 63 5.64 -2.71 -3.33
CA SER A 63 6.13 -1.36 -3.69
C SER A 63 7.09 -1.37 -4.87
N VAL A 64 7.66 -2.51 -5.23
CA VAL A 64 8.68 -2.66 -6.28
C VAL A 64 8.27 -3.57 -7.45
N GLY A 65 7.32 -4.48 -7.23
CA GLY A 65 7.05 -5.60 -8.15
C GLY A 65 6.33 -5.23 -9.46
N LEU A 66 5.80 -4.02 -9.58
CA LEU A 66 4.91 -3.65 -10.69
C LEU A 66 5.52 -2.72 -11.75
N MET A 67 6.80 -2.36 -11.63
CA MET A 67 7.43 -1.34 -12.50
C MET A 67 7.28 -1.65 -13.99
N THR A 68 7.43 -2.90 -14.39
CA THR A 68 7.28 -3.31 -15.79
C THR A 68 5.87 -3.12 -16.32
N ALA A 69 4.85 -3.46 -15.52
CA ALA A 69 3.46 -3.27 -15.90
C ALA A 69 3.07 -1.79 -15.96
N LEU A 70 3.56 -0.99 -15.01
CA LEU A 70 3.35 0.46 -14.98
C LEU A 70 3.98 1.14 -16.20
N LYS A 71 5.16 0.68 -16.63
CA LYS A 71 5.79 1.18 -17.85
C LYS A 71 4.96 0.87 -19.10
N LYS A 72 4.42 -0.34 -19.21
CA LYS A 72 3.52 -0.71 -20.30
C LYS A 72 2.23 0.14 -20.29
N ALA A 73 1.67 0.43 -19.12
CA ALA A 73 0.52 1.32 -19.00
C ALA A 73 0.84 2.75 -19.48
N GLU A 74 2.00 3.29 -19.07
CA GLU A 74 2.46 4.61 -19.54
C GLU A 74 2.68 4.63 -21.06
N GLU A 75 3.31 3.61 -21.64
CA GLU A 75 3.51 3.46 -23.08
C GLU A 75 2.17 3.35 -23.86
N ALA A 76 1.17 2.73 -23.24
CA ALA A 76 -0.19 2.66 -23.78
C ALA A 76 -1.00 3.97 -23.58
N GLY A 77 -0.44 4.97 -22.90
CA GLY A 77 -1.10 6.24 -22.62
C GLY A 77 -2.15 6.16 -21.51
N ILE A 78 -2.16 5.08 -20.72
CA ILE A 78 -3.12 4.86 -19.63
C ILE A 78 -2.57 5.47 -18.34
N PRO A 79 -3.20 6.51 -17.77
CA PRO A 79 -2.79 7.10 -16.50
C PRO A 79 -2.98 6.11 -15.35
N VAL A 80 -2.03 6.11 -14.42
CA VAL A 80 -2.09 5.29 -13.21
C VAL A 80 -2.13 6.18 -11.98
N ILE A 81 -2.99 5.84 -11.02
CA ILE A 81 -3.07 6.45 -9.69
C ILE A 81 -2.76 5.38 -8.67
N ASN A 82 -1.77 5.63 -7.83
CA ASN A 82 -1.37 4.72 -6.76
C ASN A 82 -2.17 5.01 -5.48
N LEU A 83 -2.76 3.99 -4.90
CA LEU A 83 -3.58 4.09 -3.70
C LEU A 83 -2.98 3.26 -2.57
N ASP A 84 -3.15 3.72 -1.33
CA ASP A 84 -2.87 3.04 -0.05
C ASP A 84 -1.41 2.62 0.17
N THR A 85 -0.90 1.64 -0.55
CA THR A 85 0.49 1.18 -0.46
C THR A 85 1.34 1.91 -1.50
N ALA A 86 2.28 2.74 -1.05
CA ALA A 86 3.10 3.54 -1.95
C ALA A 86 4.05 2.66 -2.79
N LEU A 87 4.16 3.00 -4.08
CA LEU A 87 5.25 2.53 -4.92
C LEU A 87 6.58 3.14 -4.45
N ASP A 88 7.68 2.41 -4.63
CA ASP A 88 9.02 2.92 -4.35
C ASP A 88 9.36 4.09 -5.30
N ALA A 89 9.45 5.29 -4.74
CA ALA A 89 9.62 6.52 -5.53
C ALA A 89 10.97 6.57 -6.27
N GLU A 90 12.03 6.01 -5.66
CA GLU A 90 13.35 5.96 -6.30
C GLU A 90 13.35 4.94 -7.45
N LEU A 91 12.65 3.82 -7.28
CA LEU A 91 12.52 2.83 -8.33
C LEU A 91 11.63 3.34 -9.48
N VAL A 92 10.54 4.03 -9.20
CA VAL A 92 9.70 4.70 -10.21
C VAL A 92 10.57 5.64 -11.05
N LYS A 93 11.35 6.49 -10.39
CA LYS A 93 12.26 7.45 -11.04
C LYS A 93 13.36 6.76 -11.86
N SER A 94 14.04 5.77 -11.27
CA SER A 94 15.13 5.06 -11.94
C SER A 94 14.66 4.18 -13.11
N SER A 95 13.41 3.75 -13.09
CA SER A 95 12.75 3.04 -14.20
C SER A 95 12.37 3.96 -15.36
N GLY A 96 12.56 5.26 -15.23
CA GLY A 96 12.21 6.25 -16.26
C GLY A 96 10.70 6.51 -16.38
N LEU A 97 9.91 6.10 -15.40
CA LEU A 97 8.49 6.39 -15.30
C LEU A 97 8.25 7.84 -14.91
N LYS A 98 7.16 8.42 -15.37
CA LYS A 98 6.65 9.67 -14.83
C LYS A 98 6.24 9.49 -13.37
N PRO A 99 6.25 10.57 -12.55
CA PRO A 99 5.72 10.51 -11.20
C PRO A 99 4.29 9.97 -11.19
N VAL A 100 4.05 8.93 -10.40
CA VAL A 100 2.71 8.33 -10.23
C VAL A 100 2.05 9.03 -9.03
N PRO A 101 0.88 9.69 -9.20
CA PRO A 101 0.17 10.29 -8.08
C PRO A 101 -0.16 9.25 -7.01
N PHE A 102 0.07 9.58 -5.74
CA PHE A 102 -0.21 8.73 -4.61
C PHE A 102 -1.29 9.32 -3.71
N ILE A 103 -2.24 8.48 -3.32
CA ILE A 103 -3.28 8.80 -2.34
C ILE A 103 -3.30 7.71 -1.28
N GLY A 104 -2.97 8.07 -0.04
CA GLY A 104 -2.91 7.12 1.07
C GLY A 104 -2.68 7.79 2.41
N THR A 105 -2.64 6.98 3.46
CA THR A 105 -2.37 7.42 4.83
C THR A 105 -0.87 7.72 4.99
N ASN A 106 -0.54 8.77 5.76
CA ASN A 106 0.81 8.96 6.25
C ASN A 106 1.09 7.93 7.36
N ASN A 107 1.56 6.76 6.97
CA ASN A 107 1.74 5.63 7.86
C ASN A 107 2.87 5.84 8.88
N TYR A 108 3.90 6.59 8.50
CA TYR A 108 5.01 6.92 9.38
C TYR A 108 4.56 7.80 10.55
N ASP A 109 3.88 8.93 10.27
CA ASP A 109 3.39 9.82 11.32
C ASP A 109 2.28 9.16 12.17
N GLY A 110 1.41 8.36 11.54
CA GLY A 110 0.42 7.57 12.30
C GLY A 110 1.07 6.60 13.29
N ALA A 111 2.16 5.95 12.90
CA ALA A 111 2.90 5.04 13.79
C ALA A 111 3.69 5.79 14.88
N LYS A 112 4.14 7.03 14.63
CA LYS A 112 4.72 7.88 15.70
C LYS A 112 3.70 8.14 16.79
N LEU A 113 2.46 8.49 16.44
CA LEU A 113 1.38 8.67 17.42
C LEU A 113 1.14 7.41 18.26
N ALA A 114 1.20 6.23 17.64
CA ALA A 114 1.11 4.96 18.36
C ALA A 114 2.29 4.75 19.32
N GLY A 115 3.50 5.13 18.89
CA GLY A 115 4.70 5.11 19.75
C GLY A 115 4.60 6.07 20.93
N GLU A 116 4.10 7.29 20.72
CA GLU A 116 3.86 8.28 21.76
C GLU A 116 2.84 7.78 22.78
N TYR A 117 1.76 7.20 22.31
CA TYR A 117 0.76 6.57 23.19
C TYR A 117 1.34 5.38 23.97
N ALA A 118 2.16 4.54 23.34
CA ALA A 118 2.84 3.45 24.04
C ALA A 118 3.73 3.96 25.19
N LEU A 119 4.45 5.07 24.98
CA LEU A 119 5.24 5.71 26.02
C LEU A 119 4.37 6.28 27.16
N GLU A 120 3.25 6.88 26.81
CA GLU A 120 2.30 7.40 27.81
C GLU A 120 1.78 6.31 28.73
N ILE A 121 1.24 5.21 28.18
CA ILE A 121 0.64 4.13 28.96
C ILE A 121 1.64 3.29 29.74
N THR A 122 2.93 3.26 29.31
CA THR A 122 4.01 2.53 29.99
C THR A 122 4.81 3.41 30.96
N GLY A 123 4.54 4.71 31.01
CA GLY A 123 5.38 5.64 31.77
C GLY A 123 6.79 5.80 31.20
N GLY A 124 6.98 5.54 29.90
CA GLY A 124 8.23 5.72 29.18
C GLY A 124 9.27 4.60 29.39
N THR A 125 8.88 3.48 30.02
CA THR A 125 9.77 2.33 30.25
C THR A 125 9.01 1.01 30.05
N GLY A 126 9.74 -0.06 29.74
CA GLY A 126 9.13 -1.40 29.62
C GLY A 126 9.54 -2.14 28.37
N LYS A 127 8.83 -3.26 28.14
CA LYS A 127 9.09 -4.17 27.02
C LYS A 127 7.90 -4.17 26.08
N VAL A 128 8.18 -4.19 24.77
CA VAL A 128 7.16 -4.27 23.71
C VAL A 128 7.53 -5.36 22.71
N ALA A 129 6.52 -5.96 22.12
CA ALA A 129 6.67 -6.79 20.91
C ALA A 129 5.96 -6.07 19.74
N ILE A 130 6.49 -6.23 18.54
CA ILE A 130 5.96 -5.59 17.34
C ILE A 130 5.52 -6.67 16.37
N LEU A 131 4.26 -6.58 15.92
CA LEU A 131 3.77 -7.31 14.76
C LEU A 131 3.79 -6.37 13.56
N THR A 132 4.59 -6.70 12.56
CA THR A 132 4.73 -5.91 11.34
C THR A 132 3.82 -6.45 10.23
N GLY A 133 3.58 -5.62 9.22
CA GLY A 133 2.94 -6.06 7.98
C GLY A 133 3.91 -6.77 7.03
N ILE A 134 3.46 -7.00 5.80
CA ILE A 134 4.21 -7.74 4.78
C ILE A 134 5.51 -7.00 4.41
N ALA A 135 6.62 -7.74 4.42
CA ALA A 135 7.90 -7.24 3.97
C ALA A 135 7.86 -6.83 2.48
N GLY A 136 8.48 -5.69 2.15
CA GLY A 136 8.48 -5.15 0.78
C GLY A 136 7.29 -4.23 0.46
N GLN A 137 6.41 -3.97 1.44
CA GLN A 137 5.39 -2.93 1.34
C GLN A 137 5.84 -1.69 2.12
N GLN A 138 5.77 -0.52 1.47
CA GLN A 138 6.25 0.74 2.05
C GLN A 138 5.48 1.12 3.32
N ASN A 139 4.16 0.92 3.34
CA ASN A 139 3.33 1.19 4.52
C ASN A 139 3.72 0.35 5.75
N ALA A 140 4.16 -0.90 5.57
CA ALA A 140 4.68 -1.73 6.65
C ALA A 140 6.01 -1.17 7.21
N ALA A 141 6.92 -0.79 6.31
CA ALA A 141 8.20 -0.17 6.68
C ALA A 141 7.97 1.18 7.39
N ASP A 142 7.09 2.02 6.89
CA ASP A 142 6.77 3.33 7.47
C ASP A 142 6.19 3.19 8.88
N ARG A 143 5.23 2.30 9.08
CA ARG A 143 4.65 2.05 10.42
C ARG A 143 5.70 1.55 11.40
N ARG A 144 6.51 0.60 10.98
CA ARG A 144 7.62 0.09 11.80
C ARG A 144 8.57 1.22 12.18
N ASN A 145 9.06 1.96 11.20
CA ASN A 145 10.06 3.00 11.42
C ASN A 145 9.51 4.16 12.26
N GLY A 146 8.29 4.61 11.99
CA GLY A 146 7.65 5.67 12.77
C GLY A 146 7.48 5.30 14.25
N PHE A 147 7.10 4.06 14.55
CA PHE A 147 7.03 3.57 15.92
C PHE A 147 8.41 3.51 16.58
N TYR A 148 9.40 2.91 15.90
CA TYR A 148 10.77 2.81 16.42
C TYR A 148 11.39 4.16 16.72
N ASP A 149 11.22 5.16 15.88
CA ASP A 149 11.81 6.50 16.07
C ASP A 149 11.35 7.17 17.38
N VAL A 150 10.16 6.82 17.85
CA VAL A 150 9.62 7.36 19.11
C VAL A 150 10.06 6.54 20.32
N VAL A 151 10.05 5.20 20.21
CA VAL A 151 10.26 4.32 21.36
C VAL A 151 11.73 3.94 21.56
N ASN A 152 12.60 4.13 20.55
CA ASN A 152 14.01 3.77 20.61
C ASN A 152 14.71 4.44 21.79
N GLY A 153 15.47 3.64 22.57
CA GLY A 153 16.15 4.09 23.78
C GLY A 153 15.25 4.32 25.00
N LYS A 154 13.94 4.10 24.89
CA LYS A 154 12.95 4.25 25.96
C LYS A 154 12.25 2.91 26.28
N LEU A 155 11.74 2.23 25.26
CA LEU A 155 11.17 0.88 25.40
C LEU A 155 12.13 -0.16 24.83
N GLU A 156 12.19 -1.33 25.45
CA GLU A 156 12.94 -2.49 24.93
C GLU A 156 12.03 -3.27 23.97
N VAL A 157 12.39 -3.32 22.67
CA VAL A 157 11.72 -4.19 21.72
C VAL A 157 12.25 -5.60 21.86
N VAL A 158 11.49 -6.48 22.50
CA VAL A 158 11.93 -7.85 22.84
C VAL A 158 11.62 -8.88 21.76
N ALA A 159 10.70 -8.57 20.85
CA ALA A 159 10.35 -9.43 19.73
C ALA A 159 9.79 -8.60 18.56
N GLU A 160 10.05 -9.07 17.36
CA GLU A 160 9.47 -8.55 16.14
C GLU A 160 9.17 -9.71 15.18
N ALA A 161 7.98 -9.78 14.63
CA ALA A 161 7.57 -10.78 13.66
C ALA A 161 6.60 -10.17 12.64
N SER A 162 6.57 -10.69 11.41
CA SER A 162 5.52 -10.36 10.46
C SER A 162 4.22 -11.05 10.85
N ALA A 163 3.12 -10.34 10.78
CA ALA A 163 1.76 -10.86 10.88
C ALA A 163 1.05 -10.85 9.51
N ASP A 164 1.74 -10.45 8.44
CA ASP A 164 1.29 -10.48 7.04
C ASP A 164 -0.11 -9.86 6.81
N TRP A 165 -0.52 -8.95 7.69
CA TRP A 165 -1.84 -8.31 7.75
C TRP A 165 -2.99 -9.25 8.17
N GLU A 166 -2.65 -10.40 8.79
CA GLU A 166 -3.59 -11.39 9.33
C GLU A 166 -4.05 -11.04 10.77
#